data_42e28cd45a3bbfa19c6f2a7284e76b38
#
_entry.id   42e28cd45a3bbfa19c6f2a7284e76b38
#
_cell.length_a   1.000
_cell.length_b   1.000
_cell.length_c   1.000
_cell.angle_alpha   90.00
_cell.angle_beta   90.00
_cell.angle_gamma   90.00
#
_symmetry.space_group_name_H-M   'P 1'
#
loop_
_entity.id
_entity.type
_entity.pdbx_description
1 polymer ?
#
loop_
_entity_poly.entity_id
_entity_poly.type
_entity_poly.pdbx_seq_one_letter_code
_entity_poly.pdbx_strand_id
1 'polypeptide(L)'
;SWRRVGPVLPAIKVYNQREVDELILVDITAHESDYDLDYESVEDFAQDCFVPFTVGGGITKVEQVQRLLNVGADKICLNTSSYATPELVSEIAKLHGSQCVTVSIDVKKVDDGWRCFSHAGKNSTGHDVIDWASEMVDRGAGEILITSIDRDGTYKGYDLSLIEAVVKA
;
A
#
# COMPACT_ATOMS: atom_id res chain seq x y z
N SER A 1 7.43 -16.58 1.46
CA SER A 1 7.18 -17.28 2.75
C SER A 1 6.98 -16.26 3.84
N TRP A 2 5.82 -16.29 4.50
CA TRP A 2 5.47 -15.41 5.61
C TRP A 2 6.43 -15.60 6.77
N ARG A 3 7.00 -14.50 7.28
CA ARG A 3 7.87 -14.53 8.45
C ARG A 3 7.19 -13.76 9.58
N ARG A 4 6.95 -14.42 10.70
CA ARG A 4 6.46 -13.75 11.91
C ARG A 4 7.60 -12.91 12.51
N VAL A 5 7.41 -11.60 12.58
CA VAL A 5 8.43 -10.64 13.10
C VAL A 5 8.15 -10.29 14.57
N GLY A 6 6.96 -10.60 15.09
CA GLY A 6 6.52 -10.28 16.46
C GLY A 6 5.38 -9.26 16.48
N PRO A 7 5.05 -8.72 17.67
CA PRO A 7 4.01 -7.71 17.82
C PRO A 7 4.38 -6.40 17.11
N VAL A 8 3.37 -5.66 16.63
CA VAL A 8 3.56 -4.43 15.82
C VAL A 8 4.19 -3.29 16.63
N LEU A 9 3.72 -3.01 17.85
CA LEU A 9 4.27 -1.92 18.69
C LEU A 9 5.79 -2.01 18.94
N PRO A 10 6.35 -3.16 19.36
CA PRO A 10 7.80 -3.31 19.45
C PRO A 10 8.52 -3.08 18.12
N ALA A 11 7.93 -3.48 17.00
CA ALA A 11 8.54 -3.25 15.68
C ALA A 11 8.59 -1.75 15.34
N ILE A 12 7.51 -0.99 15.60
CA ILE A 12 7.47 0.46 15.41
C ILE A 12 8.59 1.14 16.23
N LYS A 13 8.76 0.76 17.51
CA LYS A 13 9.81 1.31 18.36
C LYS A 13 11.22 1.04 17.82
N VAL A 14 11.44 -0.16 17.28
CA VAL A 14 12.73 -0.50 16.64
C VAL A 14 12.97 0.34 15.40
N TYR A 15 11.95 0.55 14.55
CA TYR A 15 12.09 1.35 13.34
C TYR A 15 12.28 2.84 13.64
N ASN A 16 11.58 3.38 14.64
CA ASN A 16 11.85 4.76 15.13
C ASN A 16 13.31 4.93 15.58
N GLN A 17 13.86 3.95 16.33
CA GLN A 17 15.27 3.99 16.76
C GLN A 17 16.27 3.87 15.59
N ARG A 18 15.84 3.28 14.48
CA ARG A 18 16.65 3.17 13.26
C ARG A 18 16.51 4.38 12.34
N GLU A 19 15.73 5.38 12.75
CA GLU A 19 15.53 6.62 12.01
C GLU A 19 15.07 6.36 10.56
N VAL A 20 14.08 5.44 10.39
CA VAL A 20 13.46 5.22 9.07
C VAL A 20 12.69 6.46 8.63
N ASP A 21 12.60 6.66 7.32
CA ASP A 21 11.95 7.85 6.75
C ASP A 21 10.42 7.77 6.82
N GLU A 22 9.84 6.57 6.77
CA GLU A 22 8.39 6.31 6.76
C GLU A 22 8.08 4.89 7.24
N LEU A 23 6.90 4.68 7.83
CA LEU A 23 6.36 3.36 8.19
C LEU A 23 5.05 3.09 7.43
N ILE A 24 4.97 1.91 6.83
CA ILE A 24 3.76 1.43 6.17
C ILE A 24 3.26 0.17 6.89
N LEU A 25 2.04 0.23 7.41
CA LEU A 25 1.34 -0.88 8.03
C LEU A 25 0.21 -1.36 7.10
N VAL A 26 0.23 -2.62 6.70
CA VAL A 26 -0.81 -3.20 5.84
C VAL A 26 -1.41 -4.42 6.51
N ASP A 27 -2.73 -4.39 6.73
CA ASP A 27 -3.47 -5.59 7.10
C ASP A 27 -3.77 -6.42 5.84
N ILE A 28 -3.09 -7.55 5.74
CA ILE A 28 -3.21 -8.48 4.61
C ILE A 28 -4.38 -9.45 4.74
N THR A 29 -5.05 -9.51 5.91
CA THR A 29 -6.15 -10.42 6.20
C THR A 29 -7.53 -9.76 6.04
N ALA A 30 -7.57 -8.45 5.97
CA ALA A 30 -8.80 -7.65 5.93
C ALA A 30 -9.71 -7.94 4.71
N HIS A 31 -9.20 -8.63 3.68
CA HIS A 31 -9.98 -9.03 2.51
C HIS A 31 -10.71 -10.38 2.68
N GLU A 32 -10.44 -11.12 3.77
CA GLU A 32 -10.97 -12.48 3.99
C GLU A 32 -12.26 -12.52 4.82
N SER A 33 -12.71 -11.39 5.36
CA SER A 33 -13.89 -11.33 6.24
C SER A 33 -14.62 -9.99 6.12
N ASP A 34 -15.90 -9.97 6.52
CA ASP A 34 -16.70 -8.74 6.76
C ASP A 34 -16.13 -7.91 7.94
N TYR A 35 -14.82 -7.91 8.09
CA TYR A 35 -14.09 -7.30 9.19
C TYR A 35 -13.97 -5.79 8.97
N ASP A 36 -14.42 -5.01 9.93
CA ASP A 36 -14.13 -3.57 9.94
C ASP A 36 -12.65 -3.36 10.32
N LEU A 37 -12.05 -2.28 9.83
CA LEU A 37 -10.67 -1.92 10.15
C LEU A 37 -10.50 -1.74 11.66
N ASP A 38 -9.39 -2.22 12.20
CA ASP A 38 -9.04 -2.08 13.62
C ASP A 38 -8.47 -0.68 13.89
N TYR A 39 -9.36 0.30 14.01
CA TYR A 39 -9.00 1.70 14.24
C TYR A 39 -8.35 1.93 15.60
N GLU A 40 -8.71 1.13 16.62
CA GLU A 40 -8.12 1.22 17.96
C GLU A 40 -6.64 0.85 17.93
N SER A 41 -6.30 -0.25 17.28
CA SER A 41 -4.90 -0.62 17.06
C SER A 41 -4.13 0.41 16.24
N VAL A 42 -4.75 1.00 15.21
CA VAL A 42 -4.11 2.05 14.41
C VAL A 42 -3.82 3.29 15.26
N GLU A 43 -4.75 3.71 16.14
CA GLU A 43 -4.56 4.82 17.05
C GLU A 43 -3.40 4.58 18.02
N ASP A 44 -3.35 3.39 18.61
CA ASP A 44 -2.25 2.98 19.49
C ASP A 44 -0.90 3.00 18.77
N PHE A 45 -0.87 2.53 17.52
CA PHE A 45 0.36 2.52 16.73
C PHE A 45 0.80 3.92 16.32
N ALA A 46 -0.13 4.80 15.96
CA ALA A 46 0.13 6.17 15.60
C ALA A 46 0.76 6.97 16.76
N GLN A 47 0.33 6.72 18.00
CA GLN A 47 0.90 7.38 19.19
C GLN A 47 2.38 7.08 19.40
N ASP A 48 2.84 5.88 19.01
CA ASP A 48 4.23 5.45 19.13
C ASP A 48 5.04 5.63 17.82
N CYS A 49 4.42 6.12 16.73
CA CYS A 49 5.06 6.34 15.43
C CYS A 49 5.45 7.82 15.28
N PHE A 50 6.74 8.13 15.09
CA PHE A 50 7.27 9.49 14.99
C PHE A 50 7.74 9.87 13.58
N VAL A 51 7.41 9.06 12.62
CA VAL A 51 7.65 9.28 11.18
C VAL A 51 6.31 9.18 10.43
N PRO A 52 6.20 9.66 9.18
CA PRO A 52 4.97 9.49 8.39
C PRO A 52 4.46 8.06 8.44
N PHE A 53 3.18 7.90 8.79
CA PHE A 53 2.55 6.62 9.02
C PHE A 53 1.46 6.34 7.99
N THR A 54 1.72 5.37 7.13
CA THR A 54 0.80 4.92 6.09
C THR A 54 0.08 3.64 6.53
N VAL A 55 -1.25 3.62 6.43
CA VAL A 55 -2.08 2.47 6.80
C VAL A 55 -2.83 1.93 5.59
N GLY A 56 -2.82 0.61 5.41
CA GLY A 56 -3.50 -0.07 4.31
C GLY A 56 -4.12 -1.41 4.71
N GLY A 57 -4.87 -1.98 3.77
CA GLY A 57 -5.60 -3.23 3.95
C GLY A 57 -7.09 -3.01 4.20
N GLY A 58 -7.95 -3.68 3.43
CA GLY A 58 -9.40 -3.66 3.61
C GLY A 58 -10.14 -2.35 3.36
N ILE A 59 -9.45 -1.31 2.89
CA ILE A 59 -10.07 0.00 2.60
C ILE A 59 -10.87 -0.10 1.31
N THR A 60 -12.18 0.14 1.40
CA THR A 60 -13.13 0.06 0.27
C THR A 60 -14.04 1.29 0.16
N LYS A 61 -14.01 2.19 1.15
CA LYS A 61 -14.90 3.36 1.25
C LYS A 61 -14.14 4.58 1.76
N VAL A 62 -14.57 5.76 1.32
CA VAL A 62 -13.99 7.06 1.72
C VAL A 62 -14.15 7.32 3.23
N GLU A 63 -15.28 6.89 3.83
CA GLU A 63 -15.53 7.08 5.26
C GLU A 63 -14.50 6.34 6.13
N GLN A 64 -14.01 5.19 5.66
CA GLN A 64 -12.93 4.45 6.35
C GLN A 64 -11.63 5.26 6.33
N VAL A 65 -11.31 5.92 5.20
CA VAL A 65 -10.15 6.79 5.09
C VAL A 65 -10.23 7.95 6.07
N GLN A 66 -11.37 8.64 6.13
CA GLN A 66 -11.55 9.73 7.09
C GLN A 66 -11.31 9.28 8.53
N ARG A 67 -11.80 8.08 8.89
CA ARG A 67 -11.58 7.52 10.24
C ARG A 67 -10.10 7.19 10.47
N LEU A 68 -9.40 6.58 9.51
CA LEU A 68 -7.97 6.27 9.61
C LEU A 68 -7.13 7.54 9.81
N LEU A 69 -7.40 8.60 9.05
CA LEU A 69 -6.71 9.88 9.20
C LEU A 69 -7.01 10.52 10.58
N ASN A 70 -8.23 10.40 11.08
CA ASN A 70 -8.61 10.95 12.39
C ASN A 70 -7.93 10.22 13.56
N VAL A 71 -7.62 8.93 13.44
CA VAL A 71 -6.90 8.15 14.47
C VAL A 71 -5.37 8.19 14.31
N GLY A 72 -4.85 9.01 13.40
CA GLY A 72 -3.43 9.35 13.32
C GLY A 72 -2.65 8.75 12.16
N ALA A 73 -3.31 8.13 11.17
CA ALA A 73 -2.63 7.81 9.91
C ALA A 73 -2.37 9.11 9.12
N ASP A 74 -1.18 9.26 8.54
CA ASP A 74 -0.85 10.37 7.64
C ASP A 74 -1.27 10.09 6.21
N LYS A 75 -1.17 8.82 5.79
CA LYS A 75 -1.50 8.36 4.45
C LYS A 75 -2.26 7.03 4.50
N ILE A 76 -2.95 6.72 3.43
CA ILE A 76 -3.59 5.41 3.24
C ILE A 76 -2.99 4.69 2.04
N CYS A 77 -3.01 3.36 2.11
CA CYS A 77 -2.49 2.51 1.04
C CYS A 77 -3.58 1.61 0.48
N LEU A 78 -3.85 1.74 -0.82
CA LEU A 78 -4.83 0.94 -1.56
C LEU A 78 -4.12 -0.07 -2.46
N ASN A 79 -4.64 -1.31 -2.53
CA ASN A 79 -4.19 -2.32 -3.50
C ASN A 79 -5.43 -2.91 -4.20
N THR A 80 -6.03 -3.97 -3.66
CA THR A 80 -7.15 -4.69 -4.29
C THR A 80 -8.34 -3.79 -4.62
N SER A 81 -8.68 -2.85 -3.74
CA SER A 81 -9.79 -1.91 -3.95
C SER A 81 -9.55 -0.94 -5.11
N SER A 82 -8.30 -0.59 -5.42
CA SER A 82 -8.01 0.25 -6.58
C SER A 82 -8.36 -0.44 -7.90
N TYR A 83 -8.22 -1.76 -7.98
CA TYR A 83 -8.63 -2.53 -9.15
C TYR A 83 -10.15 -2.74 -9.23
N ALA A 84 -10.80 -2.92 -8.06
CA ALA A 84 -12.25 -3.16 -8.01
C ALA A 84 -13.06 -1.87 -8.24
N THR A 85 -12.58 -0.75 -7.74
CA THR A 85 -13.25 0.57 -7.79
C THR A 85 -12.19 1.66 -7.93
N PRO A 86 -11.62 1.87 -9.14
CA PRO A 86 -10.56 2.86 -9.35
C PRO A 86 -10.98 4.30 -8.99
N GLU A 87 -12.29 4.60 -9.08
CA GLU A 87 -12.88 5.88 -8.71
C GLU A 87 -12.61 6.25 -7.25
N LEU A 88 -12.46 5.25 -6.37
CA LEU A 88 -12.13 5.46 -4.95
C LEU A 88 -10.83 6.27 -4.78
N VAL A 89 -9.81 6.03 -5.62
CA VAL A 89 -8.57 6.80 -5.62
C VAL A 89 -8.85 8.29 -5.88
N SER A 90 -9.67 8.57 -6.90
CA SER A 90 -10.01 9.95 -7.28
C SER A 90 -10.86 10.66 -6.21
N GLU A 91 -11.80 9.95 -5.58
CA GLU A 91 -12.63 10.48 -4.52
C GLU A 91 -11.81 10.84 -3.28
N ILE A 92 -10.91 9.94 -2.86
CA ILE A 92 -10.02 10.17 -1.72
C ILE A 92 -9.08 11.34 -2.01
N ALA A 93 -8.43 11.35 -3.17
CA ALA A 93 -7.51 12.41 -3.56
C ALA A 93 -8.19 13.78 -3.60
N LYS A 94 -9.44 13.85 -4.07
CA LYS A 94 -10.24 15.08 -4.11
C LYS A 94 -10.61 15.59 -2.71
N LEU A 95 -10.89 14.71 -1.76
CA LEU A 95 -11.34 15.08 -0.41
C LEU A 95 -10.19 15.35 0.55
N HIS A 96 -9.11 14.59 0.46
CA HIS A 96 -8.01 14.59 1.42
C HIS A 96 -6.67 15.04 0.83
N GLY A 97 -6.61 15.21 -0.50
CA GLY A 97 -5.38 15.55 -1.22
C GLY A 97 -4.63 14.32 -1.70
N SER A 98 -3.94 14.45 -2.83
CA SER A 98 -3.15 13.37 -3.43
C SER A 98 -2.05 12.85 -2.49
N GLN A 99 -1.47 13.72 -1.68
CA GLN A 99 -0.38 13.38 -0.75
C GLN A 99 -0.76 12.33 0.30
N CYS A 100 -2.06 12.10 0.55
CA CYS A 100 -2.49 11.06 1.49
C CYS A 100 -2.78 9.71 0.80
N VAL A 101 -2.68 9.62 -0.53
CA VAL A 101 -3.05 8.43 -1.30
C VAL A 101 -1.80 7.73 -1.84
N THR A 102 -1.49 6.57 -1.28
CA THR A 102 -0.51 5.63 -1.83
C THR A 102 -1.26 4.48 -2.50
N VAL A 103 -0.93 4.15 -3.76
CA VAL A 103 -1.43 2.95 -4.41
C VAL A 103 -0.34 1.89 -4.45
N SER A 104 -0.60 0.74 -3.80
CA SER A 104 0.30 -0.41 -3.83
C SER A 104 0.00 -1.29 -5.03
N ILE A 105 1.04 -1.62 -5.78
CA ILE A 105 0.97 -2.45 -6.97
C ILE A 105 1.91 -3.64 -6.81
N ASP A 106 1.34 -4.83 -6.60
CA ASP A 106 2.09 -6.08 -6.60
C ASP A 106 2.33 -6.52 -8.04
N VAL A 107 3.58 -6.79 -8.38
CA VAL A 107 3.99 -7.01 -9.77
C VAL A 107 4.76 -8.32 -9.89
N LYS A 108 4.45 -9.07 -10.94
CA LYS A 108 5.20 -10.26 -11.34
C LYS A 108 5.71 -10.12 -12.75
N LYS A 109 6.94 -10.58 -12.98
CA LYS A 109 7.52 -10.64 -14.33
C LYS A 109 6.85 -11.73 -15.15
N VAL A 110 6.49 -11.39 -16.39
CA VAL A 110 5.94 -12.29 -17.39
C VAL A 110 6.78 -12.17 -18.67
N ASP A 111 6.56 -13.03 -19.66
CA ASP A 111 7.38 -13.09 -20.87
C ASP A 111 7.49 -11.73 -21.59
N ASP A 112 6.40 -10.98 -21.64
CA ASP A 112 6.29 -9.72 -22.38
C ASP A 112 6.39 -8.46 -21.49
N GLY A 113 6.85 -8.56 -20.23
CA GLY A 113 6.95 -7.41 -19.33
C GLY A 113 6.55 -7.71 -17.89
N TRP A 114 5.69 -6.87 -17.29
CA TRP A 114 5.23 -7.04 -15.92
C TRP A 114 3.71 -6.95 -15.83
N ARG A 115 3.11 -7.80 -15.02
CA ARG A 115 1.67 -7.82 -14.75
C ARG A 115 1.36 -7.50 -13.32
N CYS A 116 0.29 -6.75 -13.12
CA CYS A 116 -0.24 -6.42 -11.80
C CYS A 116 -1.02 -7.58 -11.20
N PHE A 117 -0.89 -7.73 -9.90
CA PHE A 117 -1.59 -8.74 -9.10
C PHE A 117 -2.34 -8.08 -7.96
N SER A 118 -3.41 -8.71 -7.51
CA SER A 118 -4.21 -8.33 -6.35
C SER A 118 -4.28 -9.48 -5.34
N HIS A 119 -4.98 -9.25 -4.21
CA HIS A 119 -5.17 -10.25 -3.15
C HIS A 119 -3.83 -10.85 -2.66
N ALA A 120 -2.90 -9.97 -2.27
CA ALA A 120 -1.56 -10.36 -1.82
C ALA A 120 -0.81 -11.22 -2.87
N GLY A 121 -0.87 -10.81 -4.14
CA GLY A 121 -0.16 -11.47 -5.25
C GLY A 121 -0.78 -12.78 -5.75
N LYS A 122 -2.00 -13.11 -5.33
CA LYS A 122 -2.66 -14.38 -5.70
C LYS A 122 -3.37 -14.31 -7.06
N ASN A 123 -3.97 -13.17 -7.40
CA ASN A 123 -4.83 -13.02 -8.57
C ASN A 123 -4.20 -12.05 -9.58
N SER A 124 -3.97 -12.52 -10.81
CA SER A 124 -3.60 -11.62 -11.91
C SER A 124 -4.77 -10.71 -12.24
N THR A 125 -4.50 -9.41 -12.34
CA THR A 125 -5.52 -8.41 -12.69
C THR A 125 -5.64 -8.21 -14.20
N GLY A 126 -4.67 -8.71 -14.98
CA GLY A 126 -4.58 -8.49 -16.41
C GLY A 126 -3.96 -7.16 -16.83
N HIS A 127 -3.77 -6.21 -15.89
CA HIS A 127 -3.18 -4.90 -16.18
C HIS A 127 -1.66 -5.01 -16.35
N ASP A 128 -1.13 -4.26 -17.31
CA ASP A 128 0.29 -3.93 -17.37
C ASP A 128 0.64 -2.94 -16.26
N VAL A 129 1.84 -3.05 -15.70
CA VAL A 129 2.23 -2.22 -14.55
C VAL A 129 2.38 -0.74 -14.92
N ILE A 130 2.88 -0.45 -16.13
CA ILE A 130 3.14 0.91 -16.59
C ILE A 130 1.81 1.63 -16.82
N ASP A 131 0.91 0.98 -17.55
CA ASP A 131 -0.42 1.52 -17.82
C ASP A 131 -1.20 1.75 -16.53
N TRP A 132 -1.12 0.80 -15.60
CA TRP A 132 -1.84 0.88 -14.34
C TRP A 132 -1.27 1.96 -13.40
N ALA A 133 0.05 2.06 -13.29
CA ALA A 133 0.69 3.10 -12.49
C ALA A 133 0.34 4.50 -13.02
N SER A 134 0.39 4.70 -14.34
CA SER A 134 0.01 5.94 -15.00
C SER A 134 -1.47 6.28 -14.73
N GLU A 135 -2.38 5.32 -14.87
CA GLU A 135 -3.80 5.51 -14.57
C GLU A 135 -4.02 5.92 -13.10
N MET A 136 -3.31 5.30 -12.15
CA MET A 136 -3.46 5.65 -10.73
C MET A 136 -2.95 7.06 -10.42
N VAL A 137 -1.87 7.50 -11.06
CA VAL A 137 -1.39 8.88 -10.96
C VAL A 137 -2.40 9.87 -11.53
N ASP A 138 -2.95 9.59 -12.72
CA ASP A 138 -4.00 10.42 -13.33
C ASP A 138 -5.27 10.51 -12.47
N ARG A 139 -5.56 9.47 -11.70
CA ARG A 139 -6.68 9.44 -10.74
C ARG A 139 -6.36 10.18 -9.43
N GLY A 140 -5.11 10.60 -9.23
CA GLY A 140 -4.71 11.41 -8.09
C GLY A 140 -3.94 10.66 -7.00
N ALA A 141 -3.39 9.49 -7.27
CA ALA A 141 -2.44 8.88 -6.35
C ALA A 141 -1.20 9.78 -6.23
N GLY A 142 -0.79 10.13 -5.01
CA GLY A 142 0.41 10.90 -4.75
C GLY A 142 1.67 10.04 -4.71
N GLU A 143 1.50 8.75 -4.40
CA GLU A 143 2.60 7.81 -4.33
C GLU A 143 2.22 6.45 -4.90
N ILE A 144 3.20 5.78 -5.51
CA ILE A 144 3.07 4.40 -5.98
C ILE A 144 4.07 3.52 -5.23
N LEU A 145 3.57 2.51 -4.51
CA LEU A 145 4.35 1.50 -3.83
C LEU A 145 4.45 0.25 -4.70
N ILE A 146 5.62 -0.01 -5.28
CA ILE A 146 5.82 -1.18 -6.14
C ILE A 146 6.42 -2.35 -5.35
N THR A 147 5.75 -3.51 -5.39
CA THR A 147 6.27 -4.77 -4.84
C THR A 147 6.54 -5.76 -5.96
N SER A 148 7.81 -6.07 -6.21
CA SER A 148 8.20 -7.18 -7.10
C SER A 148 8.02 -8.51 -6.38
N ILE A 149 6.97 -9.26 -6.71
CA ILE A 149 6.64 -10.56 -6.09
C ILE A 149 7.82 -11.54 -6.23
N ASP A 150 8.54 -11.47 -7.36
CA ASP A 150 9.66 -12.38 -7.66
C ASP A 150 10.91 -12.04 -6.85
N ARG A 151 11.00 -10.83 -6.28
CA ARG A 151 12.14 -10.36 -5.50
C ARG A 151 11.86 -10.20 -4.02
N ASP A 152 10.60 -9.99 -3.64
CA ASP A 152 10.22 -9.79 -2.24
C ASP A 152 10.65 -10.98 -1.36
N GLY A 153 11.30 -10.67 -0.23
CA GLY A 153 11.82 -11.66 0.71
C GLY A 153 13.01 -12.50 0.23
N THR A 154 13.58 -12.22 -0.96
CA THR A 154 14.71 -12.99 -1.52
C THR A 154 16.10 -12.47 -1.11
N TYR A 155 16.16 -11.25 -0.54
CA TYR A 155 17.41 -10.52 -0.24
C TYR A 155 18.30 -10.23 -1.47
N LYS A 156 17.74 -10.25 -2.68
CA LYS A 156 18.45 -9.96 -3.94
C LYS A 156 18.43 -8.47 -4.34
N GLY A 157 17.91 -7.62 -3.45
CA GLY A 157 17.71 -6.19 -3.72
C GLY A 157 16.50 -5.90 -4.61
N TYR A 158 16.32 -4.64 -4.94
CA TYR A 158 15.21 -4.15 -5.75
C TYR A 158 15.27 -4.65 -7.19
N ASP A 159 14.09 -4.70 -7.85
CA ASP A 159 13.99 -4.88 -9.29
C ASP A 159 14.20 -3.53 -10.01
N LEU A 160 15.45 -3.18 -10.25
CA LEU A 160 15.81 -1.89 -10.82
C LEU A 160 15.20 -1.67 -12.19
N SER A 161 15.06 -2.72 -13.00
CA SER A 161 14.44 -2.63 -14.32
C SER A 161 12.95 -2.31 -14.24
N LEU A 162 12.24 -2.88 -13.27
CA LEU A 162 10.84 -2.56 -13.01
C LEU A 162 10.69 -1.11 -12.52
N ILE A 163 11.51 -0.69 -11.54
CA ILE A 163 11.47 0.67 -11.00
C ILE A 163 11.75 1.68 -12.11
N GLU A 164 12.80 1.46 -12.91
CA GLU A 164 13.16 2.36 -14.00
C GLU A 164 12.04 2.48 -15.05
N ALA A 165 11.35 1.37 -15.35
CA ALA A 165 10.24 1.36 -16.29
C ALA A 165 9.05 2.19 -15.79
N VAL A 166 8.69 2.03 -14.50
CA VAL A 166 7.56 2.77 -13.90
C VAL A 166 7.89 4.25 -13.69
N VAL A 167 9.12 4.59 -13.30
CA VAL A 167 9.52 6.01 -13.09
C VAL A 167 9.57 6.81 -14.41
N LYS A 168 9.81 6.15 -15.54
CA LYS A 168 9.86 6.79 -16.86
C LYS A 168 8.48 7.00 -17.49
N ALA A 169 7.47 6.33 -17.01
CA ALA A 169 6.11 6.43 -17.51
C ALA A 169 5.36 7.59 -16.88
#